data_6aaa3cfafb5fc167828cc65e007c3ced
#
_entry.id   6aaa3cfafb5fc167828cc65e007c3ced
#
_cell.length_a   1.000
_cell.length_b   1.000
_cell.length_c   1.000
_cell.angle_alpha   90.00
_cell.angle_beta   90.00
_cell.angle_gamma   90.00
#
_symmetry.space_group_name_H-M   'P 1'
#
loop_
_entity.id
_entity.type
_entity.pdbx_description
1 polymer ?
#
loop_
_entity_poly.entity_id
_entity_poly.type
_entity_poly.pdbx_seq_one_letter_code
_entity_poly.pdbx_strand_id
1 'polypeptide(L)'
;MNRRQAREYALKMLFQYDFVGDRNSPECAGDQWYEQKADEDLRTFARELVSGTLKHLEEIDRVLQEAAENWKMDRMAAVDRNILRCAVYEILFKSDIPAAVTINEALEIAKKYSSLESVSFINGLLDKIAHISEKSK
;
A
#
# COMPACT_ATOMS: atom_id res chain seq x y z
N MET A 1 16.21 -1.60 11.00
CA MET A 1 14.94 -1.44 10.28
C MET A 1 15.12 -1.70 8.80
N ASN A 2 14.14 -2.29 8.13
CA ASN A 2 14.23 -2.63 6.71
C ASN A 2 13.01 -2.06 5.95
N ARG A 3 13.00 -2.24 4.63
CA ARG A 3 11.89 -1.75 3.79
C ARG A 3 10.54 -2.34 4.14
N ARG A 4 10.48 -3.59 4.60
CA ARG A 4 9.21 -4.19 5.03
C ARG A 4 8.64 -3.42 6.21
N GLN A 5 9.46 -3.07 7.18
CA GLN A 5 9.02 -2.28 8.33
C GLN A 5 8.57 -0.88 7.93
N ALA A 6 9.26 -0.29 6.95
CA ALA A 6 8.84 1.01 6.40
C ALA A 6 7.48 0.90 5.71
N ARG A 7 7.24 -0.19 4.99
CA ARG A 7 5.92 -0.46 4.37
C ARG A 7 4.84 -0.67 5.42
N GLU A 8 5.13 -1.40 6.49
CA GLU A 8 4.18 -1.57 7.60
C GLU A 8 3.83 -0.24 8.24
N TYR A 9 4.83 0.62 8.37
CA TYR A 9 4.62 1.96 8.91
C TYR A 9 3.71 2.79 7.98
N ALA A 10 4.01 2.75 6.69
CA ALA A 10 3.17 3.44 5.70
C ALA A 10 1.73 2.92 5.75
N LEU A 11 1.54 1.62 5.90
CA LEU A 11 0.23 1.00 6.04
C LEU A 11 -0.53 1.57 7.25
N LYS A 12 0.14 1.70 8.39
CA LYS A 12 -0.49 2.26 9.60
C LYS A 12 -0.94 3.69 9.38
N MET A 13 -0.14 4.48 8.67
CA MET A 13 -0.47 5.86 8.35
C MET A 13 -1.67 5.95 7.40
N LEU A 14 -1.68 5.11 6.36
CA LEU A 14 -2.79 5.07 5.40
C LEU A 14 -4.08 4.59 6.07
N PHE A 15 -3.98 3.59 6.93
CA PHE A 15 -5.11 3.10 7.70
C PHE A 15 -5.70 4.21 8.57
N GLN A 16 -4.85 4.95 9.27
CA GLN A 16 -5.27 6.06 10.12
C GLN A 16 -5.95 7.15 9.31
N TYR A 17 -5.37 7.51 8.17
CA TYR A 17 -5.96 8.48 7.25
C TYR A 17 -7.34 8.04 6.78
N ASP A 18 -7.47 6.78 6.37
CA ASP A 18 -8.72 6.22 5.87
C ASP A 18 -9.82 6.22 6.94
N PHE A 19 -9.43 5.96 8.19
CA PHE A 19 -10.34 5.91 9.33
C PHE A 19 -10.78 7.30 9.80
N VAL A 20 -9.83 8.24 9.91
CA VAL A 20 -10.07 9.57 10.46
C VAL A 20 -10.45 10.60 9.38
N GLY A 21 -9.99 10.39 8.16
CA GLY A 21 -10.22 11.33 7.06
C GLY A 21 -9.40 12.61 7.16
N ASP A 22 -8.37 12.63 8.01
CA ASP A 22 -7.56 13.81 8.25
C ASP A 22 -6.36 13.85 7.31
N ARG A 23 -6.39 14.78 6.37
CA ARG A 23 -5.35 14.95 5.37
C ARG A 23 -4.10 15.65 5.87
N ASN A 24 -4.17 16.23 7.05
CA ASN A 24 -3.07 17.01 7.60
C ASN A 24 -2.17 16.20 8.53
N SER A 25 -2.63 15.04 8.99
CA SER A 25 -1.95 14.28 10.02
C SER A 25 -0.95 13.23 9.58
N PRO A 26 -0.97 12.63 8.37
CA PRO A 26 -0.06 11.53 8.07
C PRO A 26 1.41 11.89 8.24
N GLU A 27 1.80 13.08 7.83
CA GLU A 27 3.18 13.53 7.94
C GLU A 27 3.57 13.83 9.38
N CYS A 28 2.65 14.41 10.15
CA CYS A 28 2.90 14.73 11.56
C CYS A 28 3.02 13.47 12.41
N ALA A 29 2.18 12.48 12.19
CA ALA A 29 2.26 11.22 12.88
C ALA A 29 3.55 10.47 12.50
N GLY A 30 4.04 10.68 11.27
CA GLY A 30 5.30 10.14 10.82
C GLY A 30 6.50 10.60 11.62
N ASP A 31 6.45 11.82 12.12
CA ASP A 31 7.56 12.39 12.91
C ASP A 31 7.80 11.63 14.20
N GLN A 32 6.75 11.11 14.84
CA GLN A 32 6.89 10.31 16.05
C GLN A 32 7.65 9.00 15.79
N TRP A 33 7.41 8.39 14.65
CA TRP A 33 8.11 7.18 14.26
C TRP A 33 9.60 7.45 14.01
N TYR A 34 9.92 8.62 13.46
CA TYR A 34 11.29 8.99 13.15
C TYR A 34 12.16 9.11 14.39
N GLU A 35 11.56 9.41 15.52
CA GLU A 35 12.27 9.45 16.79
C GLU A 35 12.79 8.08 17.21
N GLN A 36 12.30 7.01 16.59
CA GLN A 36 12.70 5.65 16.89
C GLN A 36 13.86 5.13 16.02
N LYS A 37 14.71 6.00 15.52
CA LYS A 37 16.00 5.67 14.88
C LYS A 37 15.92 4.94 13.52
N ALA A 38 14.94 5.22 12.71
CA ALA A 38 15.00 4.77 11.32
C ALA A 38 16.08 5.57 10.58
N ASP A 39 16.79 4.94 9.67
CA ASP A 39 17.70 5.70 8.84
C ASP A 39 16.92 6.58 7.85
N GLU A 40 17.62 7.59 7.30
CA GLU A 40 16.98 8.59 6.47
C GLU A 40 16.39 8.02 5.18
N ASP A 41 17.05 7.03 4.60
CA ASP A 41 16.57 6.39 3.36
C ASP A 41 15.24 5.67 3.60
N LEU A 42 15.09 4.99 4.73
CA LEU A 42 13.86 4.31 5.07
C LEU A 42 12.73 5.29 5.41
N ARG A 43 13.08 6.42 6.05
CA ARG A 43 12.09 7.48 6.30
C ARG A 43 11.57 8.05 4.99
N THR A 44 12.48 8.33 4.07
CA THR A 44 12.13 8.86 2.75
C THR A 44 11.25 7.87 2.00
N PHE A 45 11.61 6.59 2.03
CA PHE A 45 10.83 5.54 1.40
C PHE A 45 9.40 5.48 1.97
N ALA A 46 9.27 5.46 3.29
CA ALA A 46 7.95 5.43 3.94
C ALA A 46 7.12 6.68 3.61
N ARG A 47 7.72 7.86 3.60
CA ARG A 47 7.04 9.11 3.23
C ARG A 47 6.55 9.08 1.80
N GLU A 48 7.36 8.60 0.89
CA GLU A 48 6.98 8.49 -0.51
C GLU A 48 5.79 7.55 -0.70
N LEU A 49 5.79 6.44 0.02
CA LEU A 49 4.67 5.50 -0.06
C LEU A 49 3.38 6.16 0.41
N VAL A 50 3.42 6.87 1.53
CA VAL A 50 2.22 7.54 2.06
C VAL A 50 1.78 8.68 1.15
N SER A 51 2.68 9.62 0.88
CA SER A 51 2.33 10.81 0.10
C SER A 51 1.99 10.47 -1.34
N GLY A 52 2.71 9.54 -1.95
CA GLY A 52 2.43 9.10 -3.32
C GLY A 52 1.09 8.40 -3.43
N THR A 53 0.79 7.52 -2.49
CA THR A 53 -0.49 6.83 -2.45
C THR A 53 -1.65 7.81 -2.30
N LEU A 54 -1.53 8.77 -1.40
CA LEU A 54 -2.58 9.78 -1.18
C LEU A 54 -2.73 10.72 -2.37
N LYS A 55 -1.60 11.09 -2.99
CA LYS A 55 -1.62 11.96 -4.17
C LYS A 55 -2.35 11.32 -5.35
N HIS A 56 -2.21 10.01 -5.52
CA HIS A 56 -2.79 9.26 -6.64
C HIS A 56 -3.98 8.38 -6.20
N LEU A 57 -4.60 8.71 -5.09
CA LEU A 57 -5.61 7.87 -4.47
C LEU A 57 -6.79 7.55 -5.39
N GLU A 58 -7.31 8.55 -6.11
CA GLU A 58 -8.44 8.35 -7.02
C GLU A 58 -8.09 7.38 -8.13
N GLU A 59 -6.92 7.54 -8.73
CA GLU A 59 -6.45 6.65 -9.79
C GLU A 59 -6.20 5.24 -9.27
N ILE A 60 -5.57 5.13 -8.10
CA ILE A 60 -5.30 3.85 -7.48
C ILE A 60 -6.60 3.11 -7.16
N ASP A 61 -7.56 3.79 -6.56
CA ASP A 61 -8.84 3.18 -6.21
C ASP A 61 -9.64 2.76 -7.45
N ARG A 62 -9.54 3.55 -8.53
CA ARG A 62 -10.17 3.17 -9.79
C ARG A 62 -9.56 1.89 -10.36
N VAL A 63 -8.24 1.78 -10.36
CA VAL A 63 -7.53 0.59 -10.83
C VAL A 63 -7.94 -0.63 -9.99
N LEU A 64 -7.96 -0.47 -8.67
CA LEU A 64 -8.38 -1.53 -7.76
C LEU A 64 -9.81 -1.96 -8.01
N GLN A 65 -10.73 -1.00 -8.16
CA GLN A 65 -12.14 -1.31 -8.36
C GLN A 65 -12.39 -2.01 -9.69
N GLU A 66 -11.69 -1.60 -10.74
CA GLU A 66 -11.79 -2.26 -12.05
C GLU A 66 -11.26 -3.68 -12.00
N ALA A 67 -10.16 -3.91 -11.29
CA ALA A 67 -9.58 -5.24 -11.15
C ALA A 67 -10.43 -6.16 -10.26
N ALA A 68 -11.05 -5.59 -9.23
CA ALA A 68 -11.88 -6.32 -8.27
C ALA A 68 -13.36 -6.30 -8.70
N GLU A 69 -13.65 -6.78 -9.90
CA GLU A 69 -14.94 -6.67 -10.57
C GLU A 69 -16.19 -6.92 -9.71
N ASN A 70 -16.14 -7.92 -8.85
CA ASN A 70 -17.27 -8.35 -8.04
C ASN A 70 -17.17 -7.94 -6.58
N TRP A 71 -16.21 -7.09 -6.24
CA TRP A 71 -15.97 -6.74 -4.84
C TRP A 71 -15.77 -5.23 -4.68
N LYS A 72 -16.67 -4.60 -3.97
CA LYS A 72 -16.61 -3.14 -3.78
C LYS A 72 -15.53 -2.76 -2.78
N MET A 73 -14.77 -1.71 -3.13
CA MET A 73 -13.70 -1.18 -2.29
C MET A 73 -14.17 -0.83 -0.89
N ASP A 74 -15.36 -0.24 -0.76
CA ASP A 74 -15.91 0.19 0.53
C ASP A 74 -16.32 -0.99 1.42
N ARG A 75 -16.40 -2.20 0.86
CA ARG A 75 -16.70 -3.42 1.61
C ARG A 75 -15.47 -4.22 1.99
N MET A 76 -14.32 -3.85 1.47
CA MET A 76 -13.06 -4.47 1.87
C MET A 76 -12.72 -4.05 3.29
N ALA A 77 -12.07 -4.95 4.05
CA ALA A 77 -11.51 -4.58 5.34
C ALA A 77 -10.50 -3.44 5.12
N ALA A 78 -10.49 -2.46 6.01
CA ALA A 78 -9.63 -1.28 5.85
C ALA A 78 -8.15 -1.65 5.78
N VAL A 79 -7.71 -2.67 6.49
CA VAL A 79 -6.34 -3.17 6.42
C VAL A 79 -6.03 -3.66 5.00
N ASP A 80 -6.89 -4.50 4.45
CA ASP A 80 -6.71 -5.07 3.10
C ASP A 80 -6.70 -3.98 2.05
N ARG A 81 -7.65 -3.06 2.13
CA ARG A 81 -7.77 -1.93 1.21
C ARG A 81 -6.50 -1.09 1.17
N ASN A 82 -5.93 -0.81 2.33
CA ASN A 82 -4.74 0.02 2.40
C ASN A 82 -3.46 -0.72 2.02
N ILE A 83 -3.38 -2.02 2.27
CA ILE A 83 -2.30 -2.86 1.74
C ILE A 83 -2.34 -2.81 0.21
N LEU A 84 -3.52 -2.97 -0.37
CA LEU A 84 -3.70 -2.92 -1.82
C LEU A 84 -3.35 -1.56 -2.39
N ARG A 85 -3.79 -0.48 -1.77
CA ARG A 85 -3.49 0.89 -2.22
C ARG A 85 -2.00 1.14 -2.29
N CYS A 86 -1.28 0.79 -1.23
CA CYS A 86 0.16 0.98 -1.15
C CYS A 86 0.89 0.15 -2.20
N ALA A 87 0.50 -1.10 -2.37
CA ALA A 87 1.10 -2.00 -3.35
C ALA A 87 0.83 -1.53 -4.78
N VAL A 88 -0.38 -1.07 -5.08
CA VAL A 88 -0.71 -0.55 -6.41
C VAL A 88 0.12 0.70 -6.71
N TYR A 89 0.29 1.58 -5.72
CA TYR A 89 1.17 2.73 -5.89
C TYR A 89 2.56 2.29 -6.33
N GLU A 90 3.16 1.32 -5.66
CA GLU A 90 4.49 0.83 -6.02
C GLU A 90 4.50 0.24 -7.44
N ILE A 91 3.51 -0.57 -7.77
CA ILE A 91 3.45 -1.22 -9.09
C ILE A 91 3.34 -0.19 -10.22
N LEU A 92 2.51 0.83 -10.05
CA LEU A 92 2.24 1.81 -11.09
C LEU A 92 3.28 2.93 -11.17
N PHE A 93 3.84 3.35 -10.03
CA PHE A 93 4.64 4.57 -9.96
C PHE A 93 6.10 4.36 -9.52
N LYS A 94 6.46 3.19 -9.01
CA LYS A 94 7.82 2.89 -8.58
C LYS A 94 8.45 1.84 -9.49
N SER A 95 8.83 2.28 -10.68
CA SER A 95 9.39 1.39 -11.71
C SER A 95 10.72 0.75 -11.32
N ASP A 96 11.43 1.30 -10.33
CA ASP A 96 12.67 0.75 -9.81
C ASP A 96 12.45 -0.48 -8.92
N ILE A 97 11.21 -0.74 -8.50
CA ILE A 97 10.87 -1.92 -7.69
C ILE A 97 10.10 -2.91 -8.55
N PRO A 98 10.65 -4.15 -8.74
CA PRO A 98 9.90 -5.15 -9.50
C PRO A 98 8.55 -5.48 -8.85
N ALA A 99 7.52 -5.65 -9.66
CA ALA A 99 6.18 -5.96 -9.16
C ALA A 99 6.16 -7.21 -8.28
N ALA A 100 6.95 -8.23 -8.63
CA ALA A 100 7.03 -9.45 -7.84
C ALA A 100 7.51 -9.19 -6.41
N VAL A 101 8.43 -8.25 -6.23
CA VAL A 101 8.91 -7.85 -4.90
C VAL A 101 7.80 -7.17 -4.12
N THR A 102 7.11 -6.22 -4.74
CA THR A 102 6.00 -5.50 -4.11
C THR A 102 4.90 -6.48 -3.69
N ILE A 103 4.52 -7.40 -4.56
CA ILE A 103 3.47 -8.38 -4.26
C ILE A 103 3.90 -9.27 -3.09
N ASN A 104 5.11 -9.81 -3.13
CA ASN A 104 5.60 -10.67 -2.06
C ASN A 104 5.59 -9.94 -0.70
N GLU A 105 6.04 -8.69 -0.67
CA GLU A 105 6.06 -7.90 0.56
C GLU A 105 4.64 -7.60 1.06
N ALA A 106 3.71 -7.30 0.14
CA ALA A 106 2.31 -7.08 0.51
C ALA A 106 1.71 -8.34 1.14
N LEU A 107 2.02 -9.52 0.59
CA LEU A 107 1.51 -10.79 1.13
C LEU A 107 2.08 -11.09 2.52
N GLU A 108 3.35 -10.81 2.75
CA GLU A 108 3.96 -10.99 4.07
C GLU A 108 3.31 -10.07 5.11
N ILE A 109 3.01 -8.84 4.73
CA ILE A 109 2.31 -7.91 5.61
C ILE A 109 0.87 -8.40 5.86
N ALA A 110 0.18 -8.87 4.82
CA ALA A 110 -1.18 -9.37 4.97
C ALA A 110 -1.23 -10.60 5.88
N LYS A 111 -0.24 -11.48 5.81
CA LYS A 111 -0.15 -12.63 6.72
C LYS A 111 -0.07 -12.19 8.18
N LYS A 112 0.57 -11.07 8.44
CA LYS A 112 0.75 -10.55 9.80
C LYS A 112 -0.50 -9.84 10.33
N TYR A 113 -1.21 -9.11 9.47
CA TYR A 113 -2.29 -8.22 9.89
C TYR A 113 -3.68 -8.61 9.41
N SER A 114 -3.79 -9.60 8.55
CA SER A 114 -5.07 -9.98 7.97
C SER A 114 -5.29 -11.49 8.01
N SER A 115 -6.24 -12.01 7.24
CA SER A 115 -6.60 -13.43 7.23
C SER A 115 -5.95 -14.15 6.04
N LEU A 116 -5.93 -15.48 6.10
CA LEU A 116 -5.44 -16.30 4.97
C LEU A 116 -6.29 -16.09 3.72
N GLU A 117 -7.59 -15.88 3.88
CA GLU A 117 -8.49 -15.58 2.76
C GLU A 117 -8.11 -14.27 2.10
N SER A 118 -7.79 -13.25 2.92
CA SER A 118 -7.33 -11.95 2.42
C SER A 118 -6.01 -12.07 1.67
N VAL A 119 -5.08 -12.90 2.17
CA VAL A 119 -3.79 -13.10 1.49
C VAL A 119 -4.01 -13.62 0.08
N SER A 120 -4.88 -14.62 -0.08
CA SER A 120 -5.19 -15.18 -1.39
C SER A 120 -5.85 -14.14 -2.32
N PHE A 121 -6.81 -13.39 -1.80
CA PHE A 121 -7.50 -12.33 -2.53
C PHE A 121 -6.53 -11.24 -2.99
N ILE A 122 -5.68 -10.76 -2.08
CA ILE A 122 -4.69 -9.72 -2.37
C ILE A 122 -3.71 -10.20 -3.44
N ASN A 123 -3.24 -11.44 -3.32
CA ASN A 123 -2.32 -12.01 -4.30
C ASN A 123 -2.94 -12.01 -5.71
N GLY A 124 -4.15 -12.54 -5.84
CA GLY A 124 -4.83 -12.61 -7.12
C GLY A 124 -5.05 -11.23 -7.74
N LEU A 125 -5.47 -10.27 -6.92
CA LEU A 125 -5.75 -8.92 -7.38
C LEU A 125 -4.49 -8.17 -7.82
N LEU A 126 -3.42 -8.25 -7.02
CA LEU A 126 -2.17 -7.58 -7.35
C LEU A 126 -1.49 -8.20 -8.56
N ASP A 127 -1.57 -9.52 -8.69
CA ASP A 127 -1.03 -10.22 -9.85
C ASP A 127 -1.74 -9.77 -11.15
N LYS A 128 -3.06 -9.66 -11.09
CA LYS A 128 -3.86 -9.16 -12.21
C LYS A 128 -3.46 -7.73 -12.59
N ILE A 129 -3.31 -6.85 -11.61
CA ILE A 129 -2.94 -5.45 -11.84
C ILE A 129 -1.54 -5.35 -12.41
N ALA A 130 -0.58 -6.11 -11.89
CA ALA A 130 0.78 -6.12 -12.40
C ALA A 130 0.84 -6.59 -13.85
N HIS A 131 0.06 -7.61 -14.18
CA HIS A 131 -0.01 -8.14 -15.54
C HIS A 131 -0.59 -7.13 -16.53
N ILE A 132 -1.65 -6.45 -16.16
CA ILE A 132 -2.26 -5.39 -16.96
C ILE A 132 -1.27 -4.23 -17.16
N SER A 133 -0.58 -3.84 -16.09
CA SER A 133 0.41 -2.76 -16.14
C SER A 133 1.56 -3.08 -17.10
N GLU A 134 2.04 -4.32 -17.12
CA GLU A 134 3.08 -4.75 -18.06
C GLU A 134 2.62 -4.65 -19.51
N LYS A 135 1.38 -5.03 -19.78
CA LYS A 135 0.83 -4.97 -21.14
C LYS A 135 0.64 -3.53 -21.63
N SER A 136 0.50 -2.58 -20.72
CA SER A 136 0.31 -1.17 -21.06
C SER A 136 1.61 -0.47 -21.41
N LYS A 137 2.73 -1.11 -21.12
CA LYS A 137 4.05 -0.60 -21.46
C LYS A 137 4.46 -1.13 -22.84
#